data_0c92f313d23b7a1aa313db2e9d50b6e5
#
_entry.id   0c92f313d23b7a1aa313db2e9d50b6e5
#
_cell.length_a   1.000
_cell.length_b   1.000
_cell.length_c   1.000
_cell.angle_alpha   90.00
_cell.angle_beta   90.00
_cell.angle_gamma   90.00
#
_symmetry.space_group_name_H-M   'P 1'
#
loop_
_entity.id
_entity.type
_entity.pdbx_description
1 polymer ?
#
loop_
_entity_poly.entity_id
_entity_poly.type
_entity_poly.pdbx_seq_one_letter_code
_entity_poly.pdbx_strand_id
1 'polypeptide(L)'
;MDTEGQRPAGLRESYLFDRTVIAEIQRAAREGIYDIRGFGAKRRLPHFDDLLFLGASISRYPLEGYREKCATDVVLGTRFARKPLELKIPVTIAGMSFGALSAPAKEALGRGATEVGTSTTTGDGGMTNEEREHSKTLVYQLLPSRYGMNPDDLRRADAIEVVVGQGAKPGGGGMLLGHKISDRVAEMRSLPKGIDQRSASRHPDWTGPDDLEIKIHELREITDWEKPIFVKVGATRTYYDVQLAVKAGADVIVVDGMQGGTAATQDVFIEHVGIPTLPATRIAVGALQELGMHRHVQLIVSGGIRSGADVAKALALGADAVSIGTAALVAMGDNSPEYEEAYRKIGSSAGFYDDWQAGRDPVGISTQDEELAARFDPVVGGRKIANYLRVLTLETQTLARACGKSHVHNLEPEDLVALTVEAAAMARVPLAGTDWIPGLNGSD
;
A
#
# COMPACT_ATOMS: atom_id res chain seq x y z
N MET A 1 45.05 -20.76 41.94
CA MET A 1 43.66 -20.39 42.24
C MET A 1 43.25 -19.44 41.15
N ASP A 2 42.64 -20.00 40.09
CA ASP A 2 42.21 -19.25 38.94
C ASP A 2 40.97 -18.45 39.33
N THR A 3 41.10 -17.13 39.34
CA THR A 3 39.95 -16.23 39.36
C THR A 3 39.29 -16.28 37.98
N GLU A 4 38.37 -17.23 37.79
CA GLU A 4 37.42 -17.14 36.67
C GLU A 4 36.77 -15.77 36.76
N GLY A 5 37.10 -14.90 35.80
CA GLY A 5 36.55 -13.58 35.71
C GLY A 5 35.04 -13.67 35.56
N GLN A 6 34.32 -13.27 36.59
CA GLN A 6 32.88 -13.07 36.53
C GLN A 6 32.60 -12.11 35.42
N ARG A 7 31.96 -12.60 34.32
CA ARG A 7 31.42 -11.72 33.30
C ARG A 7 30.43 -10.77 33.98
N PRO A 8 30.49 -9.48 33.72
CA PRO A 8 29.54 -8.55 34.32
C PRO A 8 28.13 -9.04 34.02
N ALA A 9 27.29 -9.15 35.03
CA ALA A 9 25.91 -9.56 34.91
C ALA A 9 25.20 -8.54 33.99
N GLY A 10 24.70 -8.99 32.85
CA GLY A 10 23.86 -8.18 31.98
C GLY A 10 22.48 -7.93 32.60
N LEU A 11 21.70 -7.06 32.00
CA LEU A 11 20.29 -6.93 32.34
C LEU A 11 19.57 -8.25 32.11
N ARG A 12 18.55 -8.53 32.91
CA ARG A 12 17.72 -9.73 32.71
C ARG A 12 16.94 -9.60 31.42
N GLU A 13 16.97 -10.65 30.62
CA GLU A 13 16.17 -10.75 29.39
C GLU A 13 15.74 -12.20 29.13
N SER A 14 14.69 -12.35 28.36
CA SER A 14 14.20 -13.64 27.88
C SER A 14 13.61 -13.47 26.47
N TYR A 15 13.22 -14.57 25.84
CA TYR A 15 12.57 -14.49 24.53
C TYR A 15 11.31 -13.59 24.49
N LEU A 16 10.51 -13.60 25.57
CA LEU A 16 9.29 -12.76 25.66
C LEU A 16 9.58 -11.34 26.20
N PHE A 17 10.67 -11.16 26.94
CA PHE A 17 11.07 -9.88 27.51
C PHE A 17 12.51 -9.61 27.07
N ASP A 18 12.65 -9.34 25.77
CA ASP A 18 13.93 -8.89 25.21
C ASP A 18 14.19 -7.40 25.54
N ARG A 19 15.34 -6.90 25.15
CA ARG A 19 15.73 -5.51 25.45
C ARG A 19 14.76 -4.49 24.87
N THR A 20 14.18 -4.76 23.70
CA THR A 20 13.23 -3.85 23.05
C THR A 20 11.95 -3.78 23.85
N VAL A 21 11.35 -4.93 24.16
CA VAL A 21 10.12 -5.03 24.96
C VAL A 21 10.31 -4.41 26.34
N ILE A 22 11.44 -4.68 27.01
CA ILE A 22 11.76 -4.08 28.32
C ILE A 22 11.82 -2.54 28.21
N ALA A 23 12.50 -2.02 27.20
CA ALA A 23 12.61 -0.57 26.99
C ALA A 23 11.25 0.07 26.69
N GLU A 24 10.40 -0.57 25.88
CA GLU A 24 9.03 -0.13 25.58
C GLU A 24 8.15 -0.08 26.83
N ILE A 25 8.19 -1.13 27.67
CA ILE A 25 7.48 -1.16 28.97
C ILE A 25 7.95 -0.04 29.90
N GLN A 26 9.26 0.14 30.03
CA GLN A 26 9.83 1.17 30.89
C GLN A 26 9.49 2.58 30.39
N ARG A 27 9.47 2.79 29.08
CA ARG A 27 9.07 4.06 28.48
C ARG A 27 7.58 4.33 28.71
N ALA A 28 6.71 3.37 28.43
CA ALA A 28 5.28 3.49 28.67
C ALA A 28 4.98 3.78 30.17
N ALA A 29 5.70 3.11 31.09
CA ALA A 29 5.55 3.35 32.52
C ALA A 29 6.02 4.74 32.95
N ARG A 30 7.06 5.29 32.30
CA ARG A 30 7.60 6.61 32.63
C ARG A 30 6.78 7.74 32.03
N GLU A 31 6.29 7.58 30.79
CA GLU A 31 5.71 8.66 29.99
C GLU A 31 4.18 8.61 29.96
N GLY A 32 3.57 7.46 30.23
CA GLY A 32 2.11 7.29 30.20
C GLY A 32 1.49 7.40 28.80
N ILE A 33 2.28 7.19 27.75
CA ILE A 33 1.86 7.31 26.34
C ILE A 33 2.16 6.03 25.57
N TYR A 34 1.46 5.84 24.48
CA TYR A 34 1.72 4.78 23.49
C TYR A 34 2.54 5.31 22.30
N ASP A 35 3.19 4.41 21.59
CA ASP A 35 3.95 4.77 20.39
C ASP A 35 3.07 5.08 19.21
N ILE A 36 3.49 6.11 18.46
CA ILE A 36 2.94 6.48 17.16
C ILE A 36 4.02 6.25 16.11
N ARG A 37 3.69 5.47 15.08
CA ARG A 37 4.60 5.10 14.01
C ARG A 37 3.88 5.06 12.67
N GLY A 38 4.63 4.77 11.59
CA GLY A 38 4.06 4.70 10.25
C GLY A 38 4.76 3.77 9.28
N PHE A 39 6.04 3.42 9.47
CA PHE A 39 6.84 2.75 8.45
C PHE A 39 6.39 1.31 8.11
N GLY A 40 5.70 0.63 9.00
CA GLY A 40 5.20 -0.74 8.82
C GLY A 40 5.45 -1.62 10.03
N ALA A 41 5.05 -2.89 9.97
CA ALA A 41 5.23 -3.84 11.06
C ALA A 41 6.71 -4.18 11.29
N LYS A 42 7.12 -4.24 12.56
CA LYS A 42 8.48 -4.66 12.99
C LYS A 42 8.64 -6.17 12.94
N ARG A 43 7.55 -6.90 13.22
CA ARG A 43 7.57 -8.37 13.22
C ARG A 43 7.72 -8.92 11.81
N ARG A 44 8.38 -10.08 11.72
CA ARG A 44 8.38 -10.85 10.48
C ARG A 44 6.97 -11.42 10.23
N LEU A 45 6.44 -11.12 9.06
CA LEU A 45 5.14 -11.60 8.59
C LEU A 45 5.34 -12.48 7.35
N PRO A 46 4.46 -13.47 7.08
CA PRO A 46 4.43 -14.17 5.80
C PRO A 46 4.34 -13.18 4.65
N HIS A 47 5.20 -13.38 3.65
CA HIS A 47 5.35 -12.46 2.53
C HIS A 47 5.51 -13.22 1.21
N PHE A 48 5.47 -12.52 0.08
CA PHE A 48 5.77 -13.09 -1.23
C PHE A 48 7.19 -13.68 -1.35
N ASP A 49 8.13 -13.31 -0.46
CA ASP A 49 9.45 -13.94 -0.37
C ASP A 49 9.38 -15.46 -0.09
N ASP A 50 8.30 -15.90 0.55
CA ASP A 50 8.08 -17.31 0.86
C ASP A 50 7.56 -18.12 -0.35
N LEU A 51 7.45 -17.52 -1.54
CA LEU A 51 7.05 -18.15 -2.81
C LEU A 51 8.19 -18.12 -3.83
N LEU A 52 8.22 -19.11 -4.72
CA LEU A 52 9.11 -19.14 -5.88
C LEU A 52 8.32 -19.41 -7.17
N PHE A 53 8.81 -18.89 -8.30
CA PHE A 53 8.31 -19.24 -9.61
C PHE A 53 8.92 -20.55 -10.13
N LEU A 54 8.10 -21.32 -10.81
CA LEU A 54 8.52 -22.48 -11.60
C LEU A 54 8.77 -22.03 -13.05
N GLY A 55 10.03 -21.75 -13.37
CA GLY A 55 10.42 -21.37 -14.72
C GLY A 55 10.18 -22.46 -15.76
N ALA A 56 9.82 -22.07 -16.96
CA ALA A 56 9.64 -22.96 -18.09
C ALA A 56 10.98 -23.55 -18.56
N SER A 57 10.93 -24.81 -19.09
CA SER A 57 12.11 -25.51 -19.60
C SER A 57 11.71 -26.41 -20.79
N ILE A 58 11.30 -27.67 -20.53
CA ILE A 58 10.91 -28.63 -21.56
C ILE A 58 9.39 -28.75 -21.66
N SER A 59 8.69 -28.80 -20.52
CA SER A 59 7.23 -28.92 -20.48
C SER A 59 6.52 -27.64 -20.90
N ARG A 60 7.19 -26.51 -20.78
CA ARG A 60 6.83 -25.19 -21.32
C ARG A 60 8.08 -24.54 -21.87
N TYR A 61 7.95 -23.63 -22.83
CA TYR A 61 9.07 -22.88 -23.39
C TYR A 61 9.11 -21.47 -22.80
N PRO A 62 10.25 -21.02 -22.25
CA PRO A 62 10.43 -19.64 -21.87
C PRO A 62 10.38 -18.73 -23.10
N LEU A 63 9.97 -17.47 -22.93
CA LEU A 63 10.05 -16.50 -24.01
C LEU A 63 11.45 -15.90 -24.11
N GLU A 64 11.90 -15.66 -25.35
CA GLU A 64 13.16 -14.98 -25.65
C GLU A 64 13.05 -13.49 -25.30
N GLY A 65 13.66 -13.07 -24.18
CA GLY A 65 13.50 -11.76 -23.58
C GLY A 65 13.83 -10.57 -24.47
N TYR A 66 14.66 -10.75 -25.50
CA TYR A 66 15.02 -9.70 -26.45
C TYR A 66 14.25 -9.76 -27.78
N ARG A 67 13.53 -10.83 -28.06
CA ARG A 67 12.78 -11.03 -29.31
C ARG A 67 11.27 -11.03 -29.10
N GLU A 68 10.82 -11.60 -27.99
CA GLU A 68 9.41 -11.82 -27.72
C GLU A 68 8.89 -10.83 -26.68
N LYS A 69 7.79 -10.17 -27.03
CA LYS A 69 7.18 -9.16 -26.16
C LYS A 69 6.42 -9.84 -25.01
N CYS A 70 6.48 -9.23 -23.84
CA CYS A 70 5.59 -9.51 -22.72
C CYS A 70 4.85 -8.21 -22.39
N ALA A 71 3.55 -8.19 -22.59
CA ALA A 71 2.73 -7.02 -22.31
C ALA A 71 2.48 -6.82 -20.83
N THR A 72 2.22 -5.57 -20.40
CA THR A 72 2.10 -5.17 -19.00
C THR A 72 0.89 -4.28 -18.72
N ASP A 73 0.17 -3.90 -19.76
CA ASP A 73 -0.99 -3.01 -19.66
C ASP A 73 -2.11 -3.63 -18.85
N VAL A 74 -2.89 -2.77 -18.20
CA VAL A 74 -4.08 -3.16 -17.43
C VAL A 74 -5.17 -2.11 -17.58
N VAL A 75 -6.42 -2.56 -17.67
CA VAL A 75 -7.59 -1.69 -17.66
C VAL A 75 -8.36 -1.91 -16.37
N LEU A 76 -8.59 -0.83 -15.62
CA LEU A 76 -9.26 -0.86 -14.32
C LEU A 76 -10.62 -0.15 -14.40
N GLY A 77 -11.65 -0.76 -13.84
CA GLY A 77 -12.96 -0.15 -13.73
C GLY A 77 -13.88 -0.38 -14.93
N THR A 78 -13.77 -1.53 -15.57
CA THR A 78 -14.52 -1.90 -16.78
C THR A 78 -15.99 -2.25 -16.54
N ARG A 79 -16.43 -2.38 -15.28
CA ARG A 79 -17.77 -2.90 -14.94
C ARG A 79 -18.89 -1.92 -15.28
N PHE A 80 -18.77 -0.68 -14.85
CA PHE A 80 -19.82 0.32 -14.98
C PHE A 80 -19.32 1.66 -15.55
N ALA A 81 -18.04 1.97 -15.39
CA ALA A 81 -17.51 3.25 -15.81
C ALA A 81 -17.45 3.36 -17.34
N ARG A 82 -17.90 4.51 -17.88
CA ARG A 82 -17.79 4.79 -19.32
C ARG A 82 -16.35 5.06 -19.76
N LYS A 83 -15.49 5.51 -18.82
CA LYS A 83 -14.07 5.83 -19.05
C LYS A 83 -13.21 5.07 -18.03
N PRO A 84 -12.99 3.76 -18.22
CA PRO A 84 -12.09 2.99 -17.36
C PRO A 84 -10.67 3.55 -17.41
N LEU A 85 -9.84 3.22 -16.42
CA LEU A 85 -8.44 3.63 -16.41
C LEU A 85 -7.59 2.67 -17.25
N GLU A 86 -6.95 3.19 -18.28
CA GLU A 86 -5.99 2.45 -19.10
C GLU A 86 -4.56 2.76 -18.60
N LEU A 87 -3.92 1.79 -17.96
CA LEU A 87 -2.57 1.91 -17.43
C LEU A 87 -1.60 1.06 -18.25
N LYS A 88 -0.39 1.58 -18.46
CA LYS A 88 0.67 0.86 -19.20
C LYS A 88 1.37 -0.19 -18.37
N ILE A 89 1.29 -0.09 -17.05
CA ILE A 89 1.93 -1.00 -16.09
C ILE A 89 0.97 -1.35 -14.96
N PRO A 90 1.05 -2.56 -14.38
CA PRO A 90 0.14 -3.00 -13.32
C PRO A 90 0.58 -2.54 -11.91
N VAL A 91 1.27 -1.41 -11.82
CA VAL A 91 1.74 -0.82 -10.56
C VAL A 91 1.20 0.60 -10.46
N THR A 92 0.42 0.88 -9.41
CA THR A 92 -0.13 2.21 -9.10
C THR A 92 0.54 2.80 -7.86
N ILE A 93 0.39 4.10 -7.64
CA ILE A 93 0.87 4.77 -6.43
C ILE A 93 -0.29 5.00 -5.47
N ALA A 94 -0.17 4.46 -4.26
CA ALA A 94 -1.17 4.55 -3.20
C ALA A 94 -1.38 5.98 -2.70
N GLY A 95 -2.57 6.26 -2.16
CA GLY A 95 -2.90 7.55 -1.59
C GLY A 95 -2.02 7.92 -0.40
N MET A 96 -1.36 9.07 -0.52
CA MET A 96 -0.53 9.67 0.52
C MET A 96 -0.88 11.15 0.59
N SER A 97 -1.48 11.58 1.71
CA SER A 97 -2.10 12.90 1.84
C SER A 97 -1.11 14.05 1.78
N PHE A 98 -1.56 15.18 1.21
CA PHE A 98 -0.94 16.47 1.50
C PHE A 98 -1.13 16.81 2.99
N GLY A 99 -0.07 17.16 3.63
CA GLY A 99 0.03 17.24 5.09
C GLY A 99 0.90 16.14 5.67
N ALA A 100 0.70 14.88 5.25
CA ALA A 100 1.69 13.83 5.47
C ALA A 100 2.94 14.06 4.61
N LEU A 101 2.74 14.38 3.33
CA LEU A 101 3.79 14.72 2.36
C LEU A 101 3.79 16.22 2.05
N SER A 102 4.94 16.72 1.63
CA SER A 102 5.13 18.06 1.10
C SER A 102 4.55 18.22 -0.31
N ALA A 103 4.30 19.46 -0.74
CA ALA A 103 3.81 19.73 -2.09
C ALA A 103 4.79 19.27 -3.19
N PRO A 104 6.12 19.51 -3.10
CA PRO A 104 7.08 18.97 -4.07
C PRO A 104 7.07 17.44 -4.15
N ALA A 105 6.86 16.73 -3.02
CA ALA A 105 6.75 15.28 -3.03
C ALA A 105 5.49 14.80 -3.78
N LYS A 106 4.35 15.49 -3.63
CA LYS A 106 3.12 15.20 -4.39
C LYS A 106 3.32 15.43 -5.89
N GLU A 107 4.00 16.51 -6.27
CA GLU A 107 4.38 16.79 -7.65
C GLU A 107 5.27 15.66 -8.22
N ALA A 108 6.30 15.24 -7.48
CA ALA A 108 7.20 14.18 -7.91
C ALA A 108 6.49 12.86 -8.19
N LEU A 109 5.55 12.47 -7.33
CA LEU A 109 4.72 11.27 -7.54
C LEU A 109 3.92 11.37 -8.84
N GLY A 110 3.28 12.53 -9.09
CA GLY A 110 2.54 12.79 -10.32
C GLY A 110 3.41 12.70 -11.58
N ARG A 111 4.57 13.35 -11.56
CA ARG A 111 5.54 13.32 -12.68
C ARG A 111 6.02 11.90 -12.98
N GLY A 112 6.43 11.17 -11.95
CA GLY A 112 6.93 9.80 -12.11
C GLY A 112 5.88 8.84 -12.65
N ALA A 113 4.66 8.88 -12.10
CA ALA A 113 3.54 8.05 -12.57
C ALA A 113 3.16 8.38 -14.03
N THR A 114 3.08 9.66 -14.37
CA THR A 114 2.74 10.13 -15.73
C THR A 114 3.77 9.66 -16.75
N GLU A 115 5.06 9.71 -16.43
CA GLU A 115 6.16 9.32 -17.33
C GLU A 115 6.09 7.85 -17.72
N VAL A 116 5.64 6.98 -16.81
CA VAL A 116 5.51 5.53 -17.08
C VAL A 116 4.10 5.12 -17.47
N GLY A 117 3.13 6.02 -17.39
CA GLY A 117 1.74 5.78 -17.80
C GLY A 117 0.94 4.99 -16.77
N THR A 118 1.11 5.31 -15.49
CA THR A 118 0.29 4.78 -14.38
C THR A 118 -0.40 5.90 -13.60
N SER A 119 -1.07 5.55 -12.49
CA SER A 119 -1.85 6.48 -11.68
C SER A 119 -1.19 6.80 -10.34
N THR A 120 -1.47 8.02 -9.86
CA THR A 120 -1.33 8.42 -8.45
C THR A 120 -2.69 8.48 -7.77
N THR A 121 -2.67 8.65 -6.44
CA THR A 121 -3.87 8.74 -5.61
C THR A 121 -3.69 9.85 -4.57
N THR A 122 -4.73 10.67 -4.34
CA THR A 122 -4.60 11.89 -3.52
C THR A 122 -4.23 11.64 -2.06
N GLY A 123 -4.86 10.70 -1.42
CA GLY A 123 -4.81 10.54 0.05
C GLY A 123 -5.86 11.37 0.77
N ASP A 124 -5.81 11.39 2.11
CA ASP A 124 -6.73 12.16 2.96
C ASP A 124 -6.42 13.67 2.89
N GLY A 125 -7.44 14.50 2.80
CA GLY A 125 -7.30 15.94 2.83
C GLY A 125 -7.51 16.69 1.52
N GLY A 126 -7.94 15.99 0.47
CA GLY A 126 -8.30 16.61 -0.81
C GLY A 126 -7.19 16.55 -1.88
N MET A 127 -7.47 17.13 -3.02
CA MET A 127 -6.61 17.20 -4.20
C MET A 127 -5.77 18.47 -4.18
N THR A 128 -4.45 18.35 -4.33
CA THR A 128 -3.58 19.50 -4.54
C THR A 128 -3.47 19.83 -6.03
N ASN A 129 -3.23 21.10 -6.34
CA ASN A 129 -3.02 21.52 -7.72
C ASN A 129 -1.73 20.89 -8.29
N GLU A 130 -0.65 20.86 -7.51
CA GLU A 130 0.63 20.29 -7.92
C GLU A 130 0.48 18.82 -8.35
N GLU A 131 -0.26 18.03 -7.57
CA GLU A 131 -0.49 16.64 -7.94
C GLU A 131 -1.37 16.51 -9.18
N ARG A 132 -2.48 17.29 -9.26
CA ARG A 132 -3.39 17.24 -10.41
C ARG A 132 -2.74 17.67 -11.71
N GLU A 133 -1.95 18.73 -11.69
CA GLU A 133 -1.27 19.27 -12.87
C GLU A 133 -0.22 18.31 -13.45
N HIS A 134 0.44 17.53 -12.60
CA HIS A 134 1.50 16.63 -12.98
C HIS A 134 1.08 15.15 -13.11
N SER A 135 -0.15 14.80 -12.67
CA SER A 135 -0.69 13.44 -12.80
C SER A 135 -1.62 13.34 -14.01
N LYS A 136 -1.21 12.59 -15.04
CA LYS A 136 -2.10 12.29 -16.17
C LYS A 136 -3.33 11.50 -15.71
N THR A 137 -3.12 10.56 -14.78
CA THR A 137 -4.18 9.74 -14.19
C THR A 137 -4.12 9.88 -12.68
N LEU A 138 -5.17 10.46 -12.08
CA LEU A 138 -5.26 10.72 -10.65
C LEU A 138 -6.54 10.13 -10.07
N VAL A 139 -6.38 9.29 -9.05
CA VAL A 139 -7.48 8.72 -8.26
C VAL A 139 -7.74 9.62 -7.05
N TYR A 140 -8.98 10.05 -6.86
CA TYR A 140 -9.38 10.81 -5.68
C TYR A 140 -9.80 9.89 -4.54
N GLN A 141 -9.20 10.04 -3.36
CA GLN A 141 -9.61 9.29 -2.16
C GLN A 141 -10.73 9.98 -1.39
N LEU A 142 -11.85 9.29 -1.24
CA LEU A 142 -12.95 9.68 -0.37
C LEU A 142 -12.85 8.90 0.95
N LEU A 143 -12.39 9.59 2.01
CA LEU A 143 -12.21 9.00 3.34
C LEU A 143 -13.35 9.37 4.30
N PRO A 144 -13.46 8.69 5.46
CA PRO A 144 -14.44 9.03 6.50
C PRO A 144 -14.38 10.48 7.00
N SER A 145 -13.20 11.10 6.96
CA SER A 145 -12.99 12.48 7.36
C SER A 145 -13.72 13.52 6.51
N ARG A 146 -13.91 13.23 5.22
CA ARG A 146 -14.40 14.18 4.21
C ARG A 146 -13.55 15.46 4.08
N TYR A 147 -12.33 15.49 4.60
CA TYR A 147 -11.45 16.65 4.50
C TYR A 147 -11.18 17.03 3.05
N GLY A 148 -11.42 18.32 2.72
CA GLY A 148 -11.21 18.86 1.37
C GLY A 148 -12.13 18.29 0.28
N MET A 149 -13.15 17.51 0.66
CA MET A 149 -14.08 16.93 -0.32
C MET A 149 -14.94 18.03 -0.96
N ASN A 150 -14.92 18.07 -2.29
CA ASN A 150 -15.83 18.89 -3.08
C ASN A 150 -16.17 18.20 -4.41
N PRO A 151 -17.35 18.47 -5.01
CA PRO A 151 -17.78 17.81 -6.25
C PRO A 151 -16.90 18.13 -7.46
N ASP A 152 -16.27 19.30 -7.49
CA ASP A 152 -15.43 19.70 -8.63
C ASP A 152 -14.16 18.88 -8.71
N ASP A 153 -13.52 18.58 -7.56
CA ASP A 153 -12.36 17.69 -7.50
C ASP A 153 -12.74 16.24 -7.85
N LEU A 154 -13.93 15.78 -7.45
CA LEU A 154 -14.43 14.46 -7.86
C LEU A 154 -14.58 14.37 -9.39
N ARG A 155 -15.06 15.42 -10.05
CA ARG A 155 -15.16 15.49 -11.52
C ARG A 155 -13.80 15.61 -12.21
N ARG A 156 -12.85 16.33 -11.61
CA ARG A 156 -11.49 16.51 -12.12
C ARG A 156 -10.61 15.26 -11.99
N ALA A 157 -10.93 14.36 -11.07
CA ALA A 157 -10.25 13.08 -10.93
C ALA A 157 -10.58 12.13 -12.08
N ASP A 158 -9.76 11.10 -12.27
CA ASP A 158 -9.95 10.06 -13.29
C ASP A 158 -10.65 8.82 -12.73
N ALA A 159 -10.58 8.61 -11.41
CA ALA A 159 -11.34 7.62 -10.65
C ALA A 159 -11.56 8.10 -9.21
N ILE A 160 -12.48 7.47 -8.49
CA ILE A 160 -12.73 7.74 -7.08
C ILE A 160 -12.50 6.47 -6.29
N GLU A 161 -11.69 6.54 -5.22
CA GLU A 161 -11.47 5.45 -4.28
C GLU A 161 -12.15 5.76 -2.95
N VAL A 162 -13.20 5.02 -2.65
CA VAL A 162 -13.89 5.06 -1.35
C VAL A 162 -13.08 4.23 -0.36
N VAL A 163 -12.49 4.89 0.64
CA VAL A 163 -11.63 4.24 1.63
C VAL A 163 -12.43 3.87 2.86
N VAL A 164 -12.62 2.57 3.10
CA VAL A 164 -13.21 2.04 4.33
C VAL A 164 -12.14 1.80 5.38
N GLY A 165 -10.94 1.40 4.95
CA GLY A 165 -9.79 1.16 5.81
C GLY A 165 -8.50 1.01 5.01
N GLN A 166 -7.38 0.87 5.73
CA GLN A 166 -6.05 0.62 5.15
C GLN A 166 -5.26 -0.34 6.03
N GLY A 167 -4.22 -0.98 5.45
CA GLY A 167 -3.51 -2.10 6.07
C GLY A 167 -2.85 -1.80 7.41
N ALA A 168 -2.30 -0.60 7.57
CA ALA A 168 -1.62 -0.22 8.82
C ALA A 168 -2.59 0.04 10.00
N LYS A 169 -3.86 0.29 9.74
CA LYS A 169 -4.85 0.68 10.76
C LYS A 169 -6.28 0.32 10.39
N PRO A 170 -6.58 -0.96 10.13
CA PRO A 170 -7.96 -1.35 9.83
C PRO A 170 -8.85 -1.10 11.05
N GLY A 171 -10.00 -0.42 10.85
CA GLY A 171 -10.88 0.00 11.94
C GLY A 171 -10.39 1.21 12.73
N GLY A 172 -9.26 1.81 12.35
CA GLY A 172 -8.74 3.06 12.89
C GLY A 172 -8.91 4.22 11.91
N GLY A 173 -9.17 5.42 12.44
CA GLY A 173 -9.22 6.64 11.62
C GLY A 173 -7.83 7.15 11.23
N GLY A 174 -7.80 8.12 10.31
CA GLY A 174 -6.59 8.84 9.95
C GLY A 174 -6.08 9.71 11.11
N MET A 175 -4.76 9.95 11.13
CA MET A 175 -4.11 10.81 12.11
C MET A 175 -3.10 11.71 11.40
N LEU A 176 -3.14 12.99 11.73
CA LEU A 176 -2.12 13.96 11.36
C LEU A 176 -1.88 14.87 12.56
N LEU A 177 -0.64 14.91 13.06
CA LEU A 177 -0.32 15.66 14.28
C LEU A 177 -0.25 17.15 14.03
N GLY A 178 -0.58 17.96 15.04
CA GLY A 178 -0.77 19.39 14.94
C GLY A 178 0.40 20.16 14.34
N HIS A 179 1.64 19.73 14.61
CA HIS A 179 2.83 20.37 14.06
C HIS A 179 2.98 20.17 12.52
N LYS A 180 2.25 19.24 11.91
CA LYS A 180 2.13 19.06 10.46
C LYS A 180 0.89 19.76 9.87
N ILE A 181 0.10 20.45 10.69
CA ILE A 181 -1.06 21.22 10.23
C ILE A 181 -0.61 22.64 9.92
N SER A 182 -0.02 22.84 8.74
CA SER A 182 0.34 24.14 8.19
C SER A 182 -0.92 24.97 7.87
N ASP A 183 -0.76 26.25 7.56
CA ASP A 183 -1.89 27.12 7.16
C ASP A 183 -2.64 26.53 5.96
N ARG A 184 -1.90 26.06 4.96
CA ARG A 184 -2.47 25.46 3.75
C ARG A 184 -3.21 24.15 4.06
N VAL A 185 -2.67 23.30 4.92
CA VAL A 185 -3.35 22.04 5.34
C VAL A 185 -4.63 22.37 6.11
N ALA A 186 -4.60 23.36 7.01
CA ALA A 186 -5.75 23.81 7.77
C ALA A 186 -6.85 24.35 6.86
N GLU A 187 -6.50 25.18 5.88
CA GLU A 187 -7.42 25.72 4.88
C GLU A 187 -8.05 24.61 4.03
N MET A 188 -7.22 23.73 3.43
CA MET A 188 -7.72 22.63 2.57
C MET A 188 -8.66 21.68 3.31
N ARG A 189 -8.43 21.47 4.60
CA ARG A 189 -9.24 20.55 5.42
C ARG A 189 -10.37 21.24 6.16
N SER A 190 -10.44 22.56 6.11
CA SER A 190 -11.38 23.40 6.88
C SER A 190 -11.30 23.11 8.39
N LEU A 191 -10.09 23.02 8.92
CA LEU A 191 -9.79 22.65 10.31
C LEU A 191 -8.82 23.65 10.94
N PRO A 192 -8.80 23.78 12.29
CA PRO A 192 -7.88 24.67 12.98
C PRO A 192 -6.42 24.28 12.77
N LYS A 193 -5.54 25.28 12.59
CA LYS A 193 -4.09 25.11 12.52
C LYS A 193 -3.52 24.61 13.85
N GLY A 194 -2.50 23.76 13.79
CA GLY A 194 -1.69 23.37 14.95
C GLY A 194 -2.37 22.42 15.93
N ILE A 195 -3.54 21.89 15.60
CA ILE A 195 -4.28 20.95 16.44
C ILE A 195 -4.26 19.56 15.77
N ASP A 196 -4.01 18.51 16.55
CA ASP A 196 -4.05 17.13 16.06
C ASP A 196 -5.38 16.84 15.38
N GLN A 197 -5.30 16.34 14.15
CA GLN A 197 -6.45 15.92 13.37
C GLN A 197 -6.60 14.41 13.43
N ARG A 198 -7.76 13.95 13.86
CA ARG A 198 -8.15 12.54 13.87
C ARG A 198 -9.45 12.38 13.10
N SER A 199 -9.39 11.66 11.99
CA SER A 199 -10.60 11.35 11.23
C SER A 199 -11.39 10.23 11.90
N ALA A 200 -12.70 10.20 11.62
CA ALA A 200 -13.57 9.12 12.05
C ALA A 200 -13.08 7.76 11.54
N SER A 201 -13.35 6.70 12.30
CA SER A 201 -13.01 5.32 11.91
C SER A 201 -14.00 4.71 10.91
N ARG A 202 -15.13 5.37 10.69
CA ARG A 202 -16.18 4.96 9.76
C ARG A 202 -16.77 6.17 9.06
N HIS A 203 -17.34 5.96 7.88
CA HIS A 203 -18.02 7.03 7.16
C HIS A 203 -19.24 7.53 7.96
N PRO A 204 -19.44 8.86 8.03
CA PRO A 204 -20.50 9.43 8.87
C PRO A 204 -21.91 9.22 8.29
N ASP A 205 -21.99 8.99 6.99
CA ASP A 205 -23.21 8.93 6.20
C ASP A 205 -23.61 7.51 5.80
N TRP A 206 -22.98 6.48 6.40
CA TRP A 206 -23.45 5.12 6.25
C TRP A 206 -23.22 4.26 7.52
N THR A 207 -24.09 3.26 7.72
CA THR A 207 -24.03 2.31 8.82
C THR A 207 -23.98 0.85 8.37
N GLY A 208 -24.19 0.61 7.08
CA GLY A 208 -24.22 -0.74 6.51
C GLY A 208 -23.89 -0.79 5.02
N PRO A 209 -23.92 -2.01 4.43
CA PRO A 209 -23.61 -2.21 3.00
C PRO A 209 -24.54 -1.47 2.04
N ASP A 210 -25.83 -1.37 2.39
CA ASP A 210 -26.82 -0.69 1.56
C ASP A 210 -26.51 0.82 1.44
N ASP A 211 -26.01 1.42 2.50
CA ASP A 211 -25.58 2.81 2.49
C ASP A 211 -24.34 3.02 1.60
N LEU A 212 -23.46 2.00 1.53
CA LEU A 212 -22.32 2.01 0.59
C LEU A 212 -22.80 2.00 -0.86
N GLU A 213 -23.81 1.22 -1.19
CA GLU A 213 -24.41 1.20 -2.53
C GLU A 213 -24.97 2.58 -2.89
N ILE A 214 -25.72 3.21 -1.97
CA ILE A 214 -26.26 4.56 -2.14
C ILE A 214 -25.10 5.56 -2.39
N LYS A 215 -24.03 5.47 -1.61
CA LYS A 215 -22.85 6.34 -1.77
C LYS A 215 -22.15 6.13 -3.12
N ILE A 216 -21.99 4.90 -3.56
CA ILE A 216 -21.42 4.59 -4.87
C ILE A 216 -22.29 5.17 -6.00
N HIS A 217 -23.62 5.04 -5.90
CA HIS A 217 -24.55 5.66 -6.85
C HIS A 217 -24.43 7.19 -6.87
N GLU A 218 -24.39 7.84 -5.71
CA GLU A 218 -24.18 9.29 -5.60
C GLU A 218 -22.89 9.74 -6.31
N LEU A 219 -21.79 9.01 -6.12
CA LEU A 219 -20.51 9.32 -6.76
C LEU A 219 -20.59 9.13 -8.30
N ARG A 220 -21.33 8.13 -8.77
CA ARG A 220 -21.57 7.93 -10.20
C ARG A 220 -22.37 9.08 -10.81
N GLU A 221 -23.43 9.52 -10.14
CA GLU A 221 -24.23 10.68 -10.59
C GLU A 221 -23.39 11.97 -10.62
N ILE A 222 -22.56 12.22 -9.59
CA ILE A 222 -21.66 13.39 -9.55
C ILE A 222 -20.69 13.38 -10.75
N THR A 223 -20.29 12.22 -11.24
CA THR A 223 -19.30 12.04 -12.31
C THR A 223 -19.92 11.60 -13.65
N ASP A 224 -21.23 11.73 -13.81
CA ASP A 224 -21.97 11.33 -15.02
C ASP A 224 -21.67 9.89 -15.47
N TRP A 225 -21.42 8.98 -14.53
CA TRP A 225 -21.03 7.57 -14.77
C TRP A 225 -19.75 7.43 -15.61
N GLU A 226 -18.93 8.46 -15.69
CA GLU A 226 -17.69 8.39 -16.44
C GLU A 226 -16.57 7.69 -15.67
N LYS A 227 -16.51 7.91 -14.35
CA LYS A 227 -15.36 7.50 -13.54
C LYS A 227 -15.56 6.15 -12.87
N PRO A 228 -14.54 5.29 -12.84
CA PRO A 228 -14.58 4.07 -12.03
C PRO A 228 -14.63 4.40 -10.54
N ILE A 229 -15.40 3.60 -9.79
CA ILE A 229 -15.48 3.69 -8.33
C ILE A 229 -14.76 2.50 -7.73
N PHE A 230 -13.66 2.77 -7.03
CA PHE A 230 -12.90 1.80 -6.27
C PHE A 230 -13.39 1.76 -4.83
N VAL A 231 -13.30 0.60 -4.19
CA VAL A 231 -13.51 0.47 -2.74
C VAL A 231 -12.25 -0.14 -2.12
N LYS A 232 -11.62 0.62 -1.22
CA LYS A 232 -10.41 0.20 -0.50
C LYS A 232 -10.75 -0.27 0.92
N VAL A 233 -10.27 -1.47 1.27
CA VAL A 233 -10.39 -2.06 2.60
C VAL A 233 -9.01 -2.44 3.15
N GLY A 234 -8.82 -2.29 4.45
CA GLY A 234 -7.71 -2.93 5.14
C GLY A 234 -7.99 -4.42 5.27
N ALA A 235 -6.98 -5.25 5.03
CA ALA A 235 -7.13 -6.70 5.06
C ALA A 235 -7.42 -7.20 6.48
N THR A 236 -8.68 -7.55 6.73
CA THR A 236 -9.19 -8.12 7.99
C THR A 236 -10.19 -9.23 7.70
N ARG A 237 -11.46 -8.89 7.62
CA ARG A 237 -12.55 -9.81 7.20
C ARG A 237 -12.69 -9.80 5.67
N THR A 238 -11.57 -9.85 4.98
CA THR A 238 -11.39 -9.60 3.55
C THR A 238 -12.41 -10.31 2.67
N TYR A 239 -12.74 -11.57 2.96
CA TYR A 239 -13.72 -12.33 2.19
C TYR A 239 -15.09 -11.63 2.15
N TYR A 240 -15.61 -11.26 3.32
CA TYR A 240 -16.92 -10.61 3.42
C TYR A 240 -16.90 -9.19 2.93
N ASP A 241 -15.84 -8.44 3.24
CA ASP A 241 -15.69 -7.04 2.83
C ASP A 241 -15.63 -6.90 1.31
N VAL A 242 -14.92 -7.81 0.63
CA VAL A 242 -14.86 -7.86 -0.84
C VAL A 242 -16.25 -8.20 -1.42
N GLN A 243 -16.95 -9.21 -0.89
CA GLN A 243 -18.27 -9.56 -1.38
C GLN A 243 -19.27 -8.41 -1.23
N LEU A 244 -19.26 -7.73 -0.07
CA LEU A 244 -20.17 -6.61 0.18
C LEU A 244 -19.85 -5.41 -0.72
N ALA A 245 -18.58 -5.06 -0.91
CA ALA A 245 -18.17 -3.99 -1.80
C ALA A 245 -18.54 -4.26 -3.27
N VAL A 246 -18.38 -5.50 -3.73
CA VAL A 246 -18.81 -5.93 -5.07
C VAL A 246 -20.32 -5.82 -5.25
N LYS A 247 -21.11 -6.27 -4.24
CA LYS A 247 -22.58 -6.18 -4.25
C LYS A 247 -23.05 -4.73 -4.21
N ALA A 248 -22.36 -3.85 -3.46
CA ALA A 248 -22.62 -2.41 -3.44
C ALA A 248 -22.27 -1.69 -4.75
N GLY A 249 -21.67 -2.38 -5.72
CA GLY A 249 -21.44 -1.82 -7.05
C GLY A 249 -20.03 -1.31 -7.31
N ALA A 250 -19.01 -1.68 -6.54
CA ALA A 250 -17.63 -1.32 -6.83
C ALA A 250 -17.19 -1.83 -8.23
N ASP A 251 -16.42 -1.02 -8.94
CA ASP A 251 -15.74 -1.42 -10.18
C ASP A 251 -14.41 -2.12 -9.91
N VAL A 252 -13.70 -1.65 -8.88
CA VAL A 252 -12.38 -2.15 -8.48
C VAL A 252 -12.34 -2.30 -6.96
N ILE A 253 -11.76 -3.38 -6.49
CA ILE A 253 -11.47 -3.59 -5.07
C ILE A 253 -9.99 -3.35 -4.83
N VAL A 254 -9.67 -2.60 -3.77
CA VAL A 254 -8.30 -2.41 -3.28
C VAL A 254 -8.17 -3.06 -1.91
N VAL A 255 -7.36 -4.10 -1.82
CA VAL A 255 -7.08 -4.79 -0.55
C VAL A 255 -5.68 -4.43 -0.07
N ASP A 256 -5.62 -3.82 1.10
CA ASP A 256 -4.37 -3.33 1.72
C ASP A 256 -3.98 -4.22 2.90
N GLY A 257 -2.92 -5.02 2.75
CA GLY A 257 -2.43 -5.94 3.78
C GLY A 257 -1.73 -5.22 4.93
N MET A 258 -1.62 -5.88 6.08
CA MET A 258 -1.08 -5.29 7.31
C MET A 258 0.40 -4.88 7.22
N GLN A 259 1.15 -5.28 6.18
CA GLN A 259 2.50 -4.79 5.91
C GLN A 259 2.51 -3.36 5.33
N GLY A 260 1.37 -2.77 5.03
CA GLY A 260 1.27 -1.38 4.57
C GLY A 260 1.70 -0.38 5.65
N GLY A 261 2.34 0.71 5.22
CA GLY A 261 2.68 1.84 6.07
C GLY A 261 1.57 2.90 6.13
N THR A 262 1.77 3.90 6.97
CA THR A 262 0.91 5.08 7.09
C THR A 262 1.71 6.27 7.62
N ALA A 263 1.18 7.48 7.50
CA ALA A 263 1.83 8.68 8.03
C ALA A 263 1.91 8.66 9.57
N ALA A 264 0.85 8.24 10.24
CA ALA A 264 0.79 8.12 11.69
C ALA A 264 -0.33 7.19 12.13
N THR A 265 -0.03 6.28 13.04
CA THR A 265 -1.02 5.50 13.80
C THR A 265 -0.39 4.95 15.08
N GLN A 266 -1.21 4.45 15.99
CA GLN A 266 -0.73 3.75 17.17
C GLN A 266 0.01 2.46 16.76
N ASP A 267 1.17 2.19 17.36
CA ASP A 267 1.98 0.98 17.12
C ASP A 267 1.15 -0.31 17.22
N VAL A 268 0.24 -0.38 18.19
CA VAL A 268 -0.64 -1.53 18.41
C VAL A 268 -1.51 -1.88 17.20
N PHE A 269 -1.91 -0.90 16.37
CA PHE A 269 -2.63 -1.19 15.12
C PHE A 269 -1.73 -1.89 14.11
N ILE A 270 -0.53 -1.36 13.89
CA ILE A 270 0.43 -1.90 12.93
C ILE A 270 0.81 -3.33 13.27
N GLU A 271 1.00 -3.61 14.56
CA GLU A 271 1.53 -4.89 15.02
C GLU A 271 0.47 -5.96 15.27
N HIS A 272 -0.81 -5.58 15.54
CA HIS A 272 -1.78 -6.53 16.08
C HIS A 272 -3.14 -6.53 15.37
N VAL A 273 -3.35 -5.71 14.34
CA VAL A 273 -4.63 -5.66 13.62
C VAL A 273 -4.41 -5.87 12.12
N GLY A 274 -5.21 -6.75 11.54
CA GLY A 274 -5.13 -7.09 10.12
C GLY A 274 -4.53 -8.46 9.84
N ILE A 275 -4.44 -8.79 8.55
CA ILE A 275 -3.79 -9.99 8.05
C ILE A 275 -2.74 -9.63 6.97
N PRO A 276 -1.70 -10.47 6.80
CA PRO A 276 -0.67 -10.22 5.78
C PRO A 276 -1.23 -10.17 4.36
N THR A 277 -0.52 -9.44 3.51
CA THR A 277 -0.91 -9.23 2.10
C THR A 277 -1.01 -10.55 1.32
N LEU A 278 -0.13 -11.50 1.58
CA LEU A 278 -0.13 -12.81 0.92
C LEU A 278 -1.48 -13.55 1.07
N PRO A 279 -1.95 -13.90 2.30
CA PRO A 279 -3.26 -14.53 2.47
C PRO A 279 -4.42 -13.63 2.04
N ALA A 280 -4.33 -12.31 2.26
CA ALA A 280 -5.37 -11.36 1.87
C ALA A 280 -5.66 -11.39 0.37
N THR A 281 -4.61 -11.51 -0.46
CA THR A 281 -4.73 -11.64 -1.92
C THR A 281 -5.56 -12.86 -2.30
N ARG A 282 -5.26 -14.03 -1.76
CA ARG A 282 -5.98 -15.27 -2.09
C ARG A 282 -7.41 -15.30 -1.56
N ILE A 283 -7.64 -14.71 -0.39
CA ILE A 283 -8.99 -14.57 0.18
C ILE A 283 -9.85 -13.66 -0.71
N ALA A 284 -9.30 -12.53 -1.15
CA ALA A 284 -10.00 -11.60 -2.03
C ALA A 284 -10.33 -12.24 -3.39
N VAL A 285 -9.37 -12.93 -4.00
CA VAL A 285 -9.59 -13.67 -5.26
C VAL A 285 -10.65 -14.75 -5.08
N GLY A 286 -10.61 -15.50 -3.99
CA GLY A 286 -11.64 -16.51 -3.69
C GLY A 286 -13.04 -15.91 -3.57
N ALA A 287 -13.18 -14.76 -2.91
CA ALA A 287 -14.45 -14.05 -2.80
C ALA A 287 -14.97 -13.57 -4.17
N LEU A 288 -14.09 -13.05 -5.03
CA LEU A 288 -14.44 -12.65 -6.40
C LEU A 288 -14.83 -13.85 -7.28
N GLN A 289 -14.12 -14.97 -7.16
CA GLN A 289 -14.42 -16.20 -7.90
C GLN A 289 -15.78 -16.79 -7.52
N GLU A 290 -16.11 -16.81 -6.24
CA GLU A 290 -17.41 -17.29 -5.74
C GLU A 290 -18.59 -16.46 -6.26
N LEU A 291 -18.39 -15.14 -6.40
CA LEU A 291 -19.36 -14.26 -7.02
C LEU A 291 -19.40 -14.34 -8.57
N GLY A 292 -18.49 -15.07 -9.20
CA GLY A 292 -18.29 -15.06 -10.65
C GLY A 292 -17.79 -13.72 -11.18
N MET A 293 -17.13 -12.91 -10.34
CA MET A 293 -16.73 -11.54 -10.66
C MET A 293 -15.22 -11.35 -10.80
N HIS A 294 -14.41 -12.39 -10.61
CA HIS A 294 -12.97 -12.31 -10.83
C HIS A 294 -12.65 -11.85 -12.26
N ARG A 295 -11.79 -10.87 -12.42
CA ARG A 295 -11.46 -10.15 -13.68
C ARG A 295 -12.56 -9.24 -14.22
N HIS A 296 -13.82 -9.36 -13.79
CA HIS A 296 -14.88 -8.39 -14.09
C HIS A 296 -14.86 -7.21 -13.12
N VAL A 297 -14.59 -7.48 -11.85
CA VAL A 297 -14.18 -6.49 -10.86
C VAL A 297 -12.70 -6.68 -10.66
N GLN A 298 -11.90 -5.68 -11.00
CA GLN A 298 -10.45 -5.78 -10.89
C GLN A 298 -10.02 -5.70 -9.43
N LEU A 299 -8.93 -6.41 -9.10
CA LEU A 299 -8.34 -6.45 -7.77
C LEU A 299 -6.98 -5.75 -7.77
N ILE A 300 -6.83 -4.71 -6.97
CA ILE A 300 -5.56 -4.09 -6.63
C ILE A 300 -5.14 -4.56 -5.24
N VAL A 301 -3.88 -4.97 -5.10
CA VAL A 301 -3.32 -5.42 -3.82
C VAL A 301 -2.21 -4.48 -3.39
N SER A 302 -2.19 -4.09 -2.12
CA SER A 302 -1.15 -3.26 -1.51
C SER A 302 -0.72 -3.78 -0.15
N GLY A 303 0.38 -3.23 0.36
CA GLY A 303 0.99 -3.61 1.63
C GLY A 303 2.27 -4.44 1.44
N GLY A 304 3.44 -3.80 1.64
CA GLY A 304 4.73 -4.48 1.62
C GLY A 304 5.27 -4.85 0.23
N ILE A 305 4.76 -4.27 -0.85
CA ILE A 305 5.25 -4.47 -2.22
C ILE A 305 6.54 -3.68 -2.42
N ARG A 306 7.66 -4.35 -2.81
CA ARG A 306 9.01 -3.77 -2.85
C ARG A 306 9.77 -4.05 -4.15
N SER A 307 9.42 -5.13 -4.86
CA SER A 307 10.16 -5.61 -6.03
C SER A 307 9.22 -6.06 -7.14
N GLY A 308 9.73 -6.19 -8.35
CA GLY A 308 8.96 -6.79 -9.45
C GLY A 308 8.62 -8.25 -9.20
N ALA A 309 9.36 -8.95 -8.34
CA ALA A 309 9.00 -10.29 -7.90
C ALA A 309 7.73 -10.28 -7.03
N ASP A 310 7.58 -9.31 -6.13
CA ASP A 310 6.34 -9.14 -5.35
C ASP A 310 5.15 -8.85 -6.29
N VAL A 311 5.35 -7.95 -7.27
CA VAL A 311 4.35 -7.64 -8.30
C VAL A 311 3.94 -8.90 -9.06
N ALA A 312 4.91 -9.63 -9.62
CA ALA A 312 4.65 -10.83 -10.41
C ALA A 312 3.89 -11.90 -9.60
N LYS A 313 4.25 -12.11 -8.33
CA LYS A 313 3.60 -13.08 -7.44
C LYS A 313 2.17 -12.64 -7.08
N ALA A 314 1.93 -11.36 -6.84
CA ALA A 314 0.58 -10.85 -6.62
C ALA A 314 -0.32 -11.08 -7.86
N LEU A 315 0.20 -10.81 -9.07
CA LEU A 315 -0.51 -11.07 -10.32
C LEU A 315 -0.76 -12.57 -10.53
N ALA A 316 0.24 -13.42 -10.28
CA ALA A 316 0.10 -14.88 -10.37
C ALA A 316 -0.96 -15.42 -9.40
N LEU A 317 -1.09 -14.82 -8.23
CA LEU A 317 -2.12 -15.17 -7.25
C LEU A 317 -3.52 -14.64 -7.60
N GLY A 318 -3.64 -13.84 -8.67
CA GLY A 318 -4.91 -13.41 -9.24
C GLY A 318 -5.26 -11.93 -9.09
N ALA A 319 -4.34 -11.08 -8.61
CA ALA A 319 -4.51 -9.63 -8.64
C ALA A 319 -4.42 -9.09 -10.10
N ASP A 320 -5.04 -7.94 -10.36
CA ASP A 320 -4.96 -7.22 -11.63
C ASP A 320 -3.89 -6.13 -11.60
N ALA A 321 -3.64 -5.55 -10.43
CA ALA A 321 -2.58 -4.58 -10.21
C ALA A 321 -2.11 -4.61 -8.74
N VAL A 322 -1.02 -3.90 -8.48
CA VAL A 322 -0.55 -3.63 -7.13
C VAL A 322 -0.48 -2.12 -6.89
N SER A 323 -0.47 -1.73 -5.61
CA SER A 323 -0.28 -0.33 -5.24
C SER A 323 0.85 -0.19 -4.23
N ILE A 324 1.75 0.79 -4.45
CA ILE A 324 2.92 1.03 -3.62
C ILE A 324 2.82 2.37 -2.88
N GLY A 325 3.21 2.39 -1.61
CA GLY A 325 3.29 3.60 -0.78
C GLY A 325 4.71 3.83 -0.28
N THR A 326 5.12 3.14 0.78
CA THR A 326 6.45 3.25 1.40
C THR A 326 7.59 3.09 0.38
N ALA A 327 7.49 2.12 -0.52
CA ALA A 327 8.50 1.90 -1.57
C ALA A 327 8.64 3.10 -2.52
N ALA A 328 7.56 3.83 -2.80
CA ALA A 328 7.61 5.05 -3.59
C ALA A 328 8.34 6.18 -2.85
N LEU A 329 8.11 6.34 -1.53
CA LEU A 329 8.83 7.33 -0.71
C LEU A 329 10.33 7.02 -0.65
N VAL A 330 10.68 5.76 -0.39
CA VAL A 330 12.08 5.30 -0.38
C VAL A 330 12.74 5.54 -1.74
N ALA A 331 12.05 5.24 -2.84
CA ALA A 331 12.55 5.48 -4.19
C ALA A 331 12.81 6.98 -4.47
N MET A 332 12.03 7.89 -3.91
CA MET A 332 12.27 9.33 -4.01
C MET A 332 13.50 9.79 -3.20
N GLY A 333 13.87 9.06 -2.16
CA GLY A 333 15.01 9.37 -1.31
C GLY A 333 14.71 9.43 0.19
N ASP A 334 13.49 9.09 0.60
CA ASP A 334 13.19 8.90 2.02
C ASP A 334 14.12 7.85 2.62
N ASN A 335 14.61 8.09 3.81
CA ASN A 335 15.55 7.22 4.50
C ASN A 335 16.85 6.92 3.70
N SER A 336 17.30 7.88 2.88
CA SER A 336 18.54 7.73 2.09
C SER A 336 19.78 7.76 2.98
N PRO A 337 20.77 6.86 2.75
CA PRO A 337 22.02 6.82 3.52
C PRO A 337 22.79 8.16 3.54
N GLU A 338 22.67 8.98 2.53
CA GLU A 338 23.30 10.31 2.49
C GLU A 338 22.79 11.27 3.58
N TYR A 339 21.59 11.00 4.13
CA TYR A 339 20.97 11.76 5.22
C TYR A 339 21.06 11.04 6.57
N GLU A 340 21.80 9.93 6.69
CA GLU A 340 21.84 9.10 7.91
C GLU A 340 22.24 9.91 9.16
N GLU A 341 23.23 10.83 9.03
CA GLU A 341 23.64 11.69 10.14
C GLU A 341 22.52 12.68 10.55
N ALA A 342 21.77 13.21 9.58
CA ALA A 342 20.65 14.09 9.85
C ALA A 342 19.51 13.34 10.57
N TYR A 343 19.18 12.12 10.13
CA TYR A 343 18.22 11.26 10.80
C TYR A 343 18.65 10.91 12.24
N ARG A 344 19.93 10.60 12.47
CA ARG A 344 20.45 10.35 13.82
C ARG A 344 20.31 11.55 14.75
N LYS A 345 20.51 12.77 14.22
CA LYS A 345 20.36 14.01 15.01
C LYS A 345 18.91 14.29 15.40
N ILE A 346 17.96 13.91 14.55
CA ILE A 346 16.54 14.03 14.83
C ILE A 346 16.16 13.06 15.97
N GLY A 347 16.75 11.88 15.99
CA GLY A 347 16.40 10.78 16.89
C GLY A 347 15.08 10.13 16.52
N SER A 348 14.80 9.00 17.12
CA SER A 348 13.55 8.25 16.94
C SER A 348 13.08 7.64 18.22
N SER A 349 11.80 7.70 18.51
CA SER A 349 11.18 7.02 19.64
C SER A 349 11.25 5.50 19.51
N ALA A 350 11.32 4.96 18.30
CA ALA A 350 11.37 3.54 17.99
C ALA A 350 12.79 2.95 17.92
N GLY A 351 13.84 3.78 18.13
CA GLY A 351 15.25 3.36 18.04
C GLY A 351 15.81 3.26 16.61
N PHE A 352 15.00 3.53 15.60
CA PHE A 352 15.33 3.73 14.19
C PHE A 352 14.39 4.78 13.62
N TYR A 353 14.70 5.36 12.45
CA TYR A 353 13.85 6.39 11.87
C TYR A 353 12.51 5.80 11.44
N ASP A 354 11.47 6.14 12.15
CA ASP A 354 10.06 5.83 11.85
C ASP A 354 9.17 7.02 12.31
N ASP A 355 9.67 8.23 12.10
CA ASP A 355 9.08 9.45 12.65
C ASP A 355 8.42 10.32 11.56
N TRP A 356 7.77 9.69 10.57
CA TRP A 356 7.01 10.44 9.56
C TRP A 356 5.97 11.38 10.19
N GLN A 357 5.39 10.99 11.34
CA GLN A 357 4.48 11.84 12.11
C GLN A 357 5.14 13.12 12.63
N ALA A 358 6.45 13.12 12.86
CA ALA A 358 7.16 14.27 13.41
C ALA A 358 7.37 15.41 12.39
N GLY A 359 7.29 15.11 11.09
CA GLY A 359 7.41 16.13 10.03
C GLY A 359 8.78 16.79 9.90
N ARG A 360 9.82 16.17 10.44
CA ARG A 360 11.21 16.69 10.48
C ARG A 360 12.11 16.02 9.44
N ASP A 361 11.54 15.49 8.40
CA ASP A 361 12.26 14.76 7.36
C ASP A 361 13.32 15.64 6.69
N PRO A 362 14.61 15.31 6.81
CA PRO A 362 15.70 16.12 6.25
C PRO A 362 15.73 16.12 4.72
N VAL A 363 15.11 15.14 4.07
CA VAL A 363 14.99 15.05 2.61
C VAL A 363 13.92 16.02 2.08
N GLY A 364 12.95 16.40 2.91
CA GLY A 364 11.86 17.30 2.53
C GLY A 364 10.63 16.62 1.92
N ILE A 365 10.50 15.29 2.08
CA ILE A 365 9.37 14.51 1.55
C ILE A 365 8.20 14.50 2.53
N SER A 366 8.40 14.01 3.76
CA SER A 366 7.34 13.82 4.76
C SER A 366 7.25 14.97 5.76
N THR A 367 7.23 16.20 5.27
CA THR A 367 7.23 17.43 6.07
C THR A 367 6.22 18.45 5.58
N GLN A 368 5.86 19.40 6.46
CA GLN A 368 5.13 20.64 6.14
C GLN A 368 5.95 21.90 6.49
N ASP A 369 7.20 21.71 6.93
CA ASP A 369 8.16 22.79 7.09
C ASP A 369 8.64 23.25 5.69
N GLU A 370 8.50 24.56 5.42
CA GLU A 370 8.78 25.12 4.11
C GLU A 370 10.28 25.07 3.74
N GLU A 371 11.18 25.22 4.73
CA GLU A 371 12.62 25.16 4.50
C GLU A 371 13.06 23.72 4.20
N LEU A 372 12.51 22.75 4.90
CA LEU A 372 12.76 21.34 4.63
C LEU A 372 12.16 20.92 3.29
N ALA A 373 10.91 21.29 3.01
CA ALA A 373 10.24 20.96 1.76
C ALA A 373 10.97 21.54 0.53
N ALA A 374 11.54 22.74 0.65
CA ALA A 374 12.30 23.39 -0.42
C ALA A 374 13.62 22.67 -0.79
N ARG A 375 14.09 21.72 0.03
CA ARG A 375 15.29 20.92 -0.28
C ARG A 375 15.00 19.83 -1.30
N PHE A 376 13.75 19.42 -1.43
CA PHE A 376 13.36 18.34 -2.32
C PHE A 376 13.06 18.85 -3.73
N ASP A 377 13.80 18.33 -4.71
CA ASP A 377 13.58 18.62 -6.13
C ASP A 377 12.54 17.66 -6.73
N PRO A 378 11.33 18.15 -7.10
CA PRO A 378 10.26 17.29 -7.62
C PRO A 378 10.57 16.68 -8.99
N VAL A 379 11.43 17.32 -9.80
CA VAL A 379 11.83 16.79 -11.11
C VAL A 379 12.77 15.60 -10.94
N VAL A 380 13.74 15.73 -10.04
CA VAL A 380 14.68 14.64 -9.70
C VAL A 380 13.91 13.50 -9.02
N GLY A 381 13.05 13.82 -8.05
CA GLY A 381 12.19 12.84 -7.39
C GLY A 381 11.29 12.08 -8.37
N GLY A 382 10.65 12.79 -9.28
CA GLY A 382 9.79 12.20 -10.32
C GLY A 382 10.55 11.23 -11.23
N ARG A 383 11.78 11.59 -11.62
CA ARG A 383 12.67 10.71 -12.41
C ARG A 383 13.04 9.43 -11.63
N LYS A 384 13.35 9.56 -10.33
CA LYS A 384 13.66 8.41 -9.47
C LYS A 384 12.45 7.46 -9.39
N ILE A 385 11.23 7.98 -9.20
CA ILE A 385 10.00 7.20 -9.22
C ILE A 385 9.79 6.50 -10.57
N ALA A 386 9.91 7.22 -11.67
CA ALA A 386 9.76 6.63 -13.00
C ALA A 386 10.75 5.48 -13.25
N ASN A 387 12.00 5.66 -12.85
CA ASN A 387 13.03 4.62 -12.97
C ASN A 387 12.67 3.39 -12.11
N TYR A 388 12.26 3.60 -10.87
CA TYR A 388 11.87 2.50 -9.99
C TYR A 388 10.67 1.73 -10.53
N LEU A 389 9.62 2.41 -10.99
CA LEU A 389 8.45 1.79 -11.61
C LEU A 389 8.80 0.99 -12.88
N ARG A 390 9.77 1.49 -13.70
CA ARG A 390 10.30 0.72 -14.83
C ARG A 390 11.02 -0.54 -14.39
N VAL A 391 11.84 -0.46 -13.35
CA VAL A 391 12.55 -1.64 -12.81
C VAL A 391 11.56 -2.68 -12.31
N LEU A 392 10.57 -2.28 -11.51
CA LEU A 392 9.49 -3.19 -11.07
C LEU A 392 8.82 -3.89 -12.25
N THR A 393 8.52 -3.13 -13.31
CA THR A 393 7.88 -3.67 -14.51
C THR A 393 8.79 -4.62 -15.28
N LEU A 394 10.06 -4.27 -15.45
CA LEU A 394 11.05 -5.12 -16.15
C LEU A 394 11.29 -6.44 -15.42
N GLU A 395 11.40 -6.41 -14.09
CA GLU A 395 11.53 -7.61 -13.25
C GLU A 395 10.29 -8.51 -13.38
N THR A 396 9.09 -7.90 -13.33
CA THR A 396 7.81 -8.62 -13.53
C THR A 396 7.75 -9.29 -14.90
N GLN A 397 8.13 -8.58 -15.97
CA GLN A 397 8.20 -9.14 -17.32
C GLN A 397 9.24 -10.24 -17.44
N THR A 398 10.39 -10.12 -16.76
CA THR A 398 11.45 -11.13 -16.77
C THR A 398 10.95 -12.45 -16.18
N LEU A 399 10.23 -12.38 -15.05
CA LEU A 399 9.63 -13.56 -14.43
C LEU A 399 8.51 -14.16 -15.29
N ALA A 400 7.65 -13.32 -15.87
CA ALA A 400 6.60 -13.80 -16.77
C ALA A 400 7.17 -14.50 -18.00
N ARG A 401 8.21 -13.95 -18.63
CA ARG A 401 8.91 -14.60 -19.75
C ARG A 401 9.56 -15.92 -19.36
N ALA A 402 10.17 -15.97 -18.19
CA ALA A 402 10.74 -17.21 -17.65
C ALA A 402 9.69 -18.32 -17.49
N CYS A 403 8.44 -17.96 -17.21
CA CYS A 403 7.29 -18.88 -17.15
C CYS A 403 6.60 -19.10 -18.52
N GLY A 404 7.14 -18.54 -19.62
CA GLY A 404 6.56 -18.68 -20.96
C GLY A 404 5.30 -17.82 -21.20
N LYS A 405 5.13 -16.71 -20.46
CA LYS A 405 3.93 -15.87 -20.54
C LYS A 405 4.20 -14.59 -21.34
N SER A 406 3.36 -14.32 -22.33
CA SER A 406 3.44 -13.13 -23.21
C SER A 406 2.73 -11.89 -22.67
N HIS A 407 2.06 -12.02 -21.54
CA HIS A 407 1.46 -10.94 -20.78
C HIS A 407 1.63 -11.23 -19.29
N VAL A 408 1.91 -10.22 -18.47
CA VAL A 408 2.12 -10.42 -17.03
C VAL A 408 0.87 -10.96 -16.32
N HIS A 409 -0.34 -10.69 -16.84
CA HIS A 409 -1.59 -11.25 -16.31
C HIS A 409 -1.86 -12.70 -16.71
N ASN A 410 -1.00 -13.31 -17.53
CA ASN A 410 -1.07 -14.73 -17.82
C ASN A 410 -0.30 -15.56 -16.78
N LEU A 411 0.37 -14.92 -15.82
CA LEU A 411 0.90 -15.60 -14.64
C LEU A 411 -0.26 -16.17 -13.81
N GLU A 412 -0.09 -17.39 -13.30
CA GLU A 412 -1.11 -18.17 -12.63
C GLU A 412 -0.56 -18.81 -11.35
N PRO A 413 -1.42 -19.23 -10.39
CA PRO A 413 -0.96 -19.93 -9.19
C PRO A 413 -0.16 -21.21 -9.49
N GLU A 414 -0.41 -21.87 -10.63
CA GLU A 414 0.36 -23.05 -11.08
C GLU A 414 1.83 -22.73 -11.44
N ASP A 415 2.16 -21.46 -11.67
CA ASP A 415 3.53 -21.01 -11.88
C ASP A 415 4.31 -20.83 -10.56
N LEU A 416 3.66 -21.07 -9.41
CA LEU A 416 4.23 -20.81 -8.08
C LEU A 416 4.31 -22.07 -7.23
N VAL A 417 5.33 -22.08 -6.35
CA VAL A 417 5.43 -23.00 -5.21
C VAL A 417 5.79 -22.22 -3.95
N ALA A 418 5.45 -22.76 -2.79
CA ALA A 418 5.76 -22.18 -1.50
C ALA A 418 6.96 -22.85 -0.83
N LEU A 419 7.76 -22.08 -0.11
CA LEU A 419 8.94 -22.56 0.64
C LEU A 419 8.59 -23.10 2.03
N THR A 420 7.42 -22.72 2.57
CA THR A 420 6.96 -23.13 3.90
C THR A 420 5.52 -23.66 3.83
N VAL A 421 5.16 -24.49 4.79
CA VAL A 421 3.79 -25.06 4.88
C VAL A 421 2.77 -23.92 5.09
N GLU A 422 3.10 -22.93 5.90
CA GLU A 422 2.26 -21.78 6.17
C GLU A 422 2.02 -20.97 4.89
N ALA A 423 3.07 -20.70 4.12
CA ALA A 423 2.93 -19.98 2.85
C ALA A 423 2.13 -20.80 1.82
N ALA A 424 2.33 -22.12 1.76
CA ALA A 424 1.56 -23.01 0.90
C ALA A 424 0.07 -22.97 1.23
N ALA A 425 -0.29 -23.02 2.51
CA ALA A 425 -1.67 -22.89 2.97
C ALA A 425 -2.28 -21.52 2.65
N MET A 426 -1.53 -20.44 2.90
CA MET A 426 -1.97 -19.06 2.70
C MET A 426 -2.13 -18.70 1.22
N ALA A 427 -1.16 -19.10 0.38
CA ALA A 427 -1.17 -18.83 -1.05
C ALA A 427 -2.03 -19.82 -1.84
N ARG A 428 -2.37 -20.97 -1.26
CA ARG A 428 -3.04 -22.10 -1.94
C ARG A 428 -2.25 -22.56 -3.17
N VAL A 429 -0.96 -22.75 -2.99
CA VAL A 429 -0.03 -23.29 -4.00
C VAL A 429 0.74 -24.46 -3.40
N PRO A 430 1.30 -25.38 -4.22
CA PRO A 430 2.02 -26.53 -3.70
C PRO A 430 3.24 -26.15 -2.85
N LEU A 431 3.55 -26.96 -1.83
CA LEU A 431 4.82 -26.90 -1.14
C LEU A 431 5.94 -27.35 -2.11
N ALA A 432 7.03 -26.62 -2.18
CA ALA A 432 8.13 -26.86 -3.11
C ALA A 432 8.64 -28.30 -3.05
N GLY A 433 8.73 -28.93 -4.22
CA GLY A 433 9.15 -30.35 -4.35
C GLY A 433 8.02 -31.36 -4.11
N THR A 434 6.78 -30.91 -3.93
CA THR A 434 5.58 -31.74 -3.77
C THR A 434 4.43 -31.21 -4.63
N ASP A 435 3.35 -31.97 -4.72
CA ASP A 435 2.05 -31.54 -5.25
C ASP A 435 1.03 -31.21 -4.14
N TRP A 436 1.47 -31.26 -2.88
CA TRP A 436 0.63 -31.05 -1.72
C TRP A 436 0.32 -29.57 -1.48
N ILE A 437 -0.99 -29.27 -1.43
CA ILE A 437 -1.51 -27.98 -1.03
C ILE A 437 -2.26 -28.17 0.30
N PRO A 438 -1.76 -27.62 1.43
CA PRO A 438 -2.39 -27.80 2.72
C PRO A 438 -3.88 -27.36 2.72
N GLY A 439 -4.75 -28.24 3.17
CA GLY A 439 -6.20 -28.00 3.25
C GLY A 439 -6.99 -28.15 1.94
N LEU A 440 -6.32 -28.42 0.79
CA LEU A 440 -6.99 -28.68 -0.49
C LEU A 440 -6.76 -30.11 -0.99
N ASN A 441 -5.56 -30.64 -0.81
CA ASN A 441 -5.19 -32.01 -1.20
C ASN A 441 -4.96 -32.81 0.08
N GLY A 442 -6.01 -33.10 0.79
CA GLY A 442 -5.97 -33.84 2.06
C GLY A 442 -6.90 -35.02 2.03
N SER A 443 -6.28 -36.19 2.08
CA SER A 443 -6.82 -37.51 2.34
C SER A 443 -7.48 -38.21 1.15
N ASP A 444 -6.70 -38.99 0.49
CA ASP A 444 -7.12 -40.40 0.30
C ASP A 444 -6.41 -41.27 1.33
#